data_535ee7a86ad7d83a8c67db130a511d72
#
_entry.id   535ee7a86ad7d83a8c67db130a511d72
#
_cell.length_a   1.000
_cell.length_b   1.000
_cell.length_c   1.000
_cell.angle_alpha   90.00
_cell.angle_beta   90.00
_cell.angle_gamma   90.00
#
_symmetry.space_group_name_H-M   'P 1'
#
loop_
_entity.id
_entity.type
_entity.pdbx_description
1 polymer ?
#
loop_
_entity_poly.entity_id
_entity_poly.type
_entity_poly.pdbx_seq_one_letter_code
_entity_poly.pdbx_strand_id
1 'polypeptide(L)'
;MVSKPLYAAWFVVHFFLITGVCFANIFSLVAEGATILPSVLEKYARKAELIAAFVLGKEAAASSPVRRGIATYLHAAGIQAGYSFFAPNIPGYHKLTLELYYEDGRVEYESPHVRGKAAALRLDSLLGRLADKRYEPLREVVVKMLALSVWREHPDVKKIRAIFGSVSPPSISDFEHGKGEAFQPMFSFDFSLRMEGKQ
;
A
#
# COMPACT_ATOMS: atom_id res chain seq x y z
N MET A 1 1.33 40.57 2.54
CA MET A 1 0.63 40.19 1.29
C MET A 1 1.64 39.60 0.32
N VAL A 2 1.44 38.34 -0.10
CA VAL A 2 2.31 37.69 -1.10
C VAL A 2 2.06 38.39 -2.45
N SER A 3 3.15 38.74 -3.18
CA SER A 3 3.02 39.40 -4.48
C SER A 3 2.41 38.45 -5.52
N LYS A 4 1.53 38.95 -6.39
CA LYS A 4 0.87 38.18 -7.45
C LYS A 4 1.85 37.33 -8.29
N PRO A 5 3.02 37.85 -8.72
CA PRO A 5 3.98 37.07 -9.50
C PRO A 5 4.59 35.91 -8.70
N LEU A 6 4.80 36.05 -7.41
CA LEU A 6 5.33 34.98 -6.57
C LEU A 6 4.32 33.82 -6.42
N TYR A 7 3.04 34.17 -6.29
CA TYR A 7 1.96 33.18 -6.25
C TYR A 7 1.84 32.42 -7.58
N ALA A 8 1.92 33.13 -8.71
CA ALA A 8 1.91 32.51 -10.03
C ALA A 8 3.11 31.59 -10.25
N ALA A 9 4.32 32.00 -9.84
CA ALA A 9 5.51 31.18 -9.93
C ALA A 9 5.38 29.91 -9.08
N TRP A 10 4.90 30.01 -7.83
CA TRP A 10 4.64 28.86 -6.97
C TRP A 10 3.63 27.91 -7.61
N PHE A 11 2.53 28.42 -8.17
CA PHE A 11 1.52 27.60 -8.85
C PHE A 11 2.11 26.82 -10.03
N VAL A 12 2.94 27.46 -10.86
CA VAL A 12 3.61 26.81 -11.99
C VAL A 12 4.52 25.68 -11.50
N VAL A 13 5.33 25.92 -10.47
CA VAL A 13 6.20 24.91 -9.89
C VAL A 13 5.41 23.75 -9.31
N HIS A 14 4.33 24.05 -8.58
CA HIS A 14 3.45 23.04 -7.99
C HIS A 14 2.82 22.15 -9.07
N PHE A 15 2.25 22.76 -10.12
CA PHE A 15 1.65 22.05 -11.25
C PHE A 15 2.67 21.19 -11.99
N PHE A 16 3.89 21.71 -12.20
CA PHE A 16 4.98 20.98 -12.82
C PHE A 16 5.39 19.74 -12.01
N LEU A 17 5.47 19.85 -10.69
CA LEU A 17 5.79 18.73 -9.81
C LEU A 17 4.68 17.65 -9.81
N ILE A 18 3.40 18.05 -9.75
CA ILE A 18 2.27 17.11 -9.87
C ILE A 18 2.36 16.34 -11.18
N THR A 19 2.50 17.07 -12.28
CA THR A 19 2.58 16.50 -13.62
C THR A 19 3.79 15.55 -13.75
N GLY A 20 4.95 15.94 -13.23
CA GLY A 20 6.15 15.12 -13.21
C GLY A 20 5.98 13.82 -12.43
N VAL A 21 5.34 13.85 -11.26
CA VAL A 21 5.04 12.65 -10.46
C VAL A 21 4.05 11.75 -11.20
N CYS A 22 2.99 12.31 -11.78
CA CYS A 22 2.01 11.52 -12.55
C CYS A 22 2.67 10.83 -13.74
N PHE A 23 3.47 11.54 -14.52
CA PHE A 23 4.19 10.95 -15.66
C PHE A 23 5.19 9.90 -15.23
N ALA A 24 5.96 10.12 -14.15
CA ALA A 24 6.88 9.11 -13.64
C ALA A 24 6.15 7.80 -13.31
N ASN A 25 4.99 7.87 -12.68
CA ASN A 25 4.19 6.68 -12.35
C ASN A 25 3.61 6.00 -13.59
N ILE A 26 3.08 6.76 -14.55
CA ILE A 26 2.54 6.20 -15.81
C ILE A 26 3.66 5.50 -16.59
N PHE A 27 4.83 6.12 -16.72
CA PHE A 27 5.95 5.53 -17.45
C PHE A 27 6.50 4.28 -16.74
N SER A 28 6.52 4.23 -15.41
CA SER A 28 6.88 3.04 -14.65
C SER A 28 5.93 1.88 -14.95
N LEU A 29 4.62 2.11 -14.92
CA LEU A 29 3.61 1.09 -15.24
C LEU A 29 3.76 0.55 -16.67
N VAL A 30 4.00 1.43 -17.65
CA VAL A 30 4.22 1.03 -19.04
C VAL A 30 5.54 0.28 -19.18
N ALA A 31 6.60 0.71 -18.50
CA ALA A 31 7.92 0.07 -18.54
C ALA A 31 7.93 -1.33 -17.90
N GLU A 32 7.05 -1.57 -16.93
CA GLU A 32 6.84 -2.87 -16.27
C GLU A 32 5.92 -3.82 -17.06
N GLY A 33 5.39 -3.38 -18.21
CA GLY A 33 4.43 -4.17 -18.99
C GLY A 33 3.06 -4.32 -18.32
N ALA A 34 2.79 -3.53 -17.27
CA ALA A 34 1.55 -3.57 -16.50
C ALA A 34 0.40 -2.78 -17.17
N THR A 35 0.41 -2.65 -18.49
CA THR A 35 -0.59 -1.92 -19.27
C THR A 35 -1.02 -2.72 -20.49
N ILE A 36 -2.17 -2.37 -21.07
CA ILE A 36 -2.65 -2.92 -22.34
C ILE A 36 -1.91 -2.38 -23.57
N LEU A 37 -0.91 -1.51 -23.37
CA LEU A 37 -0.15 -0.90 -24.45
C LEU A 37 0.83 -1.90 -25.09
N PRO A 38 1.13 -1.77 -26.39
CA PRO A 38 2.06 -2.65 -27.08
C PRO A 38 3.45 -2.62 -26.41
N SER A 39 4.10 -3.79 -26.30
CA SER A 39 5.43 -3.95 -25.68
C SER A 39 6.54 -3.09 -26.32
N VAL A 40 6.35 -2.67 -27.57
CA VAL A 40 7.25 -1.73 -28.25
C VAL A 40 7.40 -0.42 -27.48
N LEU A 41 6.35 -0.01 -26.74
CA LEU A 41 6.35 1.24 -25.95
C LEU A 41 7.14 1.13 -24.63
N GLU A 42 7.36 -0.07 -24.12
CA GLU A 42 8.10 -0.30 -22.85
C GLU A 42 9.49 0.33 -22.88
N LYS A 43 10.20 0.19 -24.01
CA LYS A 43 11.54 0.76 -24.21
C LYS A 43 11.54 2.29 -24.12
N TYR A 44 10.53 2.93 -24.68
CA TYR A 44 10.41 4.39 -24.65
C TYR A 44 9.93 4.87 -23.27
N ALA A 45 9.00 4.15 -22.67
CA ALA A 45 8.53 4.43 -21.32
C ALA A 45 9.65 4.35 -20.29
N ARG A 46 10.54 3.35 -20.38
CA ARG A 46 11.70 3.23 -19.48
C ARG A 46 12.66 4.43 -19.60
N LYS A 47 12.87 4.95 -20.82
CA LYS A 47 13.68 6.18 -21.01
C LYS A 47 12.97 7.40 -20.43
N ALA A 48 11.67 7.52 -20.66
CA ALA A 48 10.89 8.63 -20.14
C ALA A 48 10.80 8.61 -18.59
N GLU A 49 10.69 7.43 -17.99
CA GLU A 49 10.75 7.24 -16.54
C GLU A 49 12.07 7.75 -15.95
N LEU A 50 13.21 7.40 -16.56
CA LEU A 50 14.52 7.89 -16.14
C LEU A 50 14.62 9.43 -16.20
N ILE A 51 14.09 10.03 -17.26
CA ILE A 51 14.04 11.50 -17.39
C ILE A 51 13.18 12.10 -16.28
N ALA A 52 12.00 11.55 -16.04
CA ALA A 52 11.11 12.01 -14.99
C ALA A 52 11.74 11.83 -13.59
N ALA A 53 12.43 10.72 -13.34
CA ALA A 53 13.17 10.47 -12.10
C ALA A 53 14.29 11.49 -11.89
N PHE A 54 15.02 11.83 -12.96
CA PHE A 54 16.05 12.86 -12.93
C PHE A 54 15.47 14.24 -12.58
N VAL A 55 14.39 14.65 -13.26
CA VAL A 55 13.71 15.93 -13.03
C VAL A 55 13.17 16.03 -11.60
N LEU A 56 12.64 14.94 -11.05
CA LEU A 56 12.17 14.87 -9.67
C LEU A 56 13.31 14.72 -8.63
N GLY A 57 14.57 14.74 -9.07
CA GLY A 57 15.74 14.64 -8.21
C GLY A 57 15.92 13.26 -7.56
N LYS A 58 15.23 12.21 -8.05
CA LYS A 58 15.34 10.85 -7.50
C LYS A 58 16.72 10.25 -7.71
N GLU A 59 17.42 10.63 -8.80
CA GLU A 59 18.77 10.21 -9.15
C GLU A 59 19.87 10.95 -8.36
N ALA A 60 19.53 12.07 -7.71
CA ALA A 60 20.49 12.80 -6.88
C ALA A 60 20.81 12.02 -5.60
N ALA A 61 22.03 12.22 -5.07
CA ALA A 61 22.44 11.58 -3.81
C ALA A 61 21.43 11.85 -2.70
N ALA A 62 21.21 10.86 -1.81
CA ALA A 62 20.26 10.99 -0.70
C ALA A 62 20.57 12.17 0.24
N SER A 63 21.84 12.59 0.29
CA SER A 63 22.31 13.76 1.05
C SER A 63 22.05 15.10 0.34
N SER A 64 21.67 15.09 -0.95
CA SER A 64 21.43 16.32 -1.72
C SER A 64 20.31 17.17 -1.11
N PRO A 65 20.54 18.46 -0.86
CA PRO A 65 19.52 19.35 -0.34
C PRO A 65 18.35 19.54 -1.31
N VAL A 66 18.59 19.48 -2.62
CA VAL A 66 17.56 19.56 -3.66
C VAL A 66 16.62 18.37 -3.57
N ARG A 67 17.17 17.14 -3.52
CA ARG A 67 16.38 15.92 -3.36
C ARG A 67 15.52 15.95 -2.09
N ARG A 68 16.13 16.36 -0.96
CA ARG A 68 15.40 16.49 0.31
C ARG A 68 14.29 17.54 0.22
N GLY A 69 14.56 18.71 -0.37
CA GLY A 69 13.58 19.77 -0.54
C GLY A 69 12.39 19.34 -1.37
N ILE A 70 12.62 18.71 -2.53
CA ILE A 70 11.56 18.16 -3.39
C ILE A 70 10.79 17.09 -2.64
N ALA A 71 11.45 16.11 -2.02
CA ALA A 71 10.78 15.04 -1.28
C ALA A 71 9.92 15.56 -0.13
N THR A 72 10.43 16.51 0.65
CA THR A 72 9.69 17.15 1.73
C THR A 72 8.47 17.90 1.20
N TYR A 73 8.61 18.62 0.10
CA TYR A 73 7.51 19.34 -0.53
C TYR A 73 6.43 18.38 -1.04
N LEU A 74 6.82 17.33 -1.79
CA LEU A 74 5.88 16.34 -2.32
C LEU A 74 5.12 15.63 -1.20
N HIS A 75 5.81 15.33 -0.10
CA HIS A 75 5.19 14.72 1.09
C HIS A 75 4.21 15.68 1.77
N ALA A 76 4.61 16.93 2.02
CA ALA A 76 3.78 17.95 2.65
C ALA A 76 2.55 18.31 1.80
N ALA A 77 2.70 18.32 0.47
CA ALA A 77 1.62 18.59 -0.48
C ALA A 77 0.71 17.35 -0.73
N GLY A 78 1.06 16.16 -0.20
CA GLY A 78 0.28 14.93 -0.39
C GLY A 78 0.33 14.33 -1.80
N ILE A 79 1.27 14.78 -2.65
CA ILE A 79 1.39 14.33 -4.06
C ILE A 79 2.49 13.27 -4.28
N GLN A 80 3.17 12.86 -3.21
CA GLN A 80 4.29 11.90 -3.30
C GLN A 80 3.90 10.54 -3.88
N ALA A 81 2.68 10.07 -3.61
CA ALA A 81 2.18 8.76 -4.07
C ALA A 81 1.68 8.78 -5.52
N GLY A 82 1.55 9.97 -6.15
CA GLY A 82 0.92 10.10 -7.47
C GLY A 82 -0.56 9.74 -7.47
N TYR A 83 -1.19 9.93 -8.61
CA TYR A 83 -2.58 9.55 -8.86
C TYR A 83 -2.61 8.26 -9.70
N SER A 84 -2.15 7.14 -9.15
CA SER A 84 -2.19 5.83 -9.82
C SER A 84 -3.56 5.12 -9.69
N PHE A 85 -4.58 5.83 -9.24
CA PHE A 85 -5.90 5.28 -8.97
C PHE A 85 -6.80 5.06 -10.20
N PHE A 86 -6.29 5.31 -11.41
CA PHE A 86 -7.12 5.16 -12.60
C PHE A 86 -6.82 3.83 -13.29
N ALA A 87 -7.87 3.00 -13.35
CA ALA A 87 -7.92 1.74 -14.08
C ALA A 87 -7.27 1.81 -15.49
N PRO A 88 -6.67 0.72 -15.99
CA PRO A 88 -7.14 -0.65 -15.76
C PRO A 88 -6.38 -1.45 -14.71
N ASN A 89 -5.35 -0.90 -14.12
CA ASN A 89 -4.55 -1.62 -13.14
C ASN A 89 -4.94 -1.20 -11.73
N ILE A 90 -5.94 -1.84 -11.16
CA ILE A 90 -6.16 -1.82 -9.72
C ILE A 90 -5.02 -2.66 -9.14
N PRO A 91 -4.03 -2.04 -8.44
CA PRO A 91 -2.99 -2.82 -7.83
C PRO A 91 -3.61 -3.80 -6.84
N GLY A 92 -3.09 -5.02 -6.79
CA GLY A 92 -3.46 -5.97 -5.76
C GLY A 92 -3.31 -5.31 -4.39
N TYR A 93 -4.23 -5.58 -3.49
CA TYR A 93 -4.17 -5.06 -2.13
C TYR A 93 -3.76 -6.17 -1.16
N HIS A 94 -3.35 -5.78 0.05
CA HIS A 94 -2.98 -6.74 1.08
C HIS A 94 -4.12 -6.90 2.09
N LYS A 95 -4.34 -8.14 2.52
CA LYS A 95 -5.39 -8.48 3.48
C LYS A 95 -4.79 -9.23 4.65
N LEU A 96 -5.25 -8.89 5.85
CA LEU A 96 -5.01 -9.65 7.06
C LEU A 96 -6.32 -10.33 7.47
N THR A 97 -6.30 -11.66 7.50
CA THR A 97 -7.42 -12.49 7.96
C THR A 97 -7.00 -13.16 9.27
N LEU A 98 -7.87 -13.11 10.26
CA LEU A 98 -7.69 -13.72 11.56
C LEU A 98 -8.61 -14.93 11.68
N GLU A 99 -8.02 -16.12 11.86
CA GLU A 99 -8.75 -17.34 12.21
C GLU A 99 -8.82 -17.45 13.72
N LEU A 100 -10.02 -17.39 14.25
CA LEU A 100 -10.31 -17.46 15.67
C LEU A 100 -10.69 -18.88 16.06
N TYR A 101 -9.86 -19.54 16.85
CA TYR A 101 -10.08 -20.92 17.30
C TYR A 101 -10.65 -20.93 18.72
N TYR A 102 -11.87 -21.45 18.87
CA TYR A 102 -12.57 -21.59 20.13
C TYR A 102 -12.36 -22.96 20.78
N GLU A 103 -12.68 -23.09 22.08
CA GLU A 103 -12.53 -24.35 22.82
C GLU A 103 -13.48 -25.45 22.33
N ASP A 104 -14.66 -25.07 21.83
CA ASP A 104 -15.68 -25.96 21.28
C ASP A 104 -15.33 -26.52 19.88
N GLY A 105 -14.17 -26.14 19.34
CA GLY A 105 -13.70 -26.53 18.00
C GLY A 105 -14.22 -25.65 16.86
N ARG A 106 -15.03 -24.64 17.15
CA ARG A 106 -15.50 -23.66 16.18
C ARG A 106 -14.33 -22.79 15.70
N VAL A 107 -14.33 -22.46 14.39
CA VAL A 107 -13.38 -21.53 13.78
C VAL A 107 -14.15 -20.41 13.10
N GLU A 108 -13.83 -19.18 13.45
CA GLU A 108 -14.40 -17.98 12.81
C GLU A 108 -13.30 -17.21 12.08
N TYR A 109 -13.71 -16.47 11.04
CA TYR A 109 -12.80 -15.67 10.23
C TYR A 109 -13.15 -14.21 10.37
N GLU A 110 -12.20 -13.41 10.81
CA GLU A 110 -12.37 -11.98 10.95
C GLU A 110 -11.25 -11.16 10.31
N SER A 111 -11.53 -9.90 10.07
CA SER A 111 -10.54 -8.90 9.70
C SER A 111 -10.43 -7.86 10.82
N PRO A 112 -9.28 -7.19 10.98
CA PRO A 112 -9.14 -6.15 11.99
C PRO A 112 -10.24 -5.09 11.86
N HIS A 113 -10.98 -4.87 12.92
CA HIS A 113 -12.06 -3.89 12.95
C HIS A 113 -11.50 -2.46 12.97
N VAL A 114 -11.97 -1.64 12.03
CA VAL A 114 -11.65 -0.22 11.99
C VAL A 114 -12.90 0.62 11.83
N ARG A 115 -12.99 1.69 12.63
CA ARG A 115 -14.14 2.60 12.57
C ARG A 115 -13.87 3.71 11.56
N GLY A 116 -14.65 3.72 10.48
CA GLY A 116 -14.66 4.79 9.49
C GLY A 116 -13.68 4.61 8.32
N LYS A 117 -14.03 5.24 7.20
CA LYS A 117 -13.30 5.14 5.92
C LYS A 117 -11.83 5.59 6.03
N ALA A 118 -11.56 6.65 6.78
CA ALA A 118 -10.20 7.15 6.95
C ALA A 118 -9.30 6.15 7.72
N ALA A 119 -9.84 5.42 8.69
CA ALA A 119 -9.11 4.39 9.41
C ALA A 119 -8.88 3.15 8.53
N ALA A 120 -9.85 2.76 7.70
CA ALA A 120 -9.71 1.69 6.73
C ALA A 120 -8.56 1.96 5.73
N LEU A 121 -8.52 3.16 5.14
CA LEU A 121 -7.42 3.56 4.24
C LEU A 121 -6.05 3.55 4.91
N ARG A 122 -5.97 3.93 6.18
CA ARG A 122 -4.71 3.86 6.95
C ARG A 122 -4.29 2.42 7.22
N LEU A 123 -5.26 1.55 7.52
CA LEU A 123 -4.99 0.12 7.71
C LEU A 123 -4.49 -0.50 6.41
N ASP A 124 -5.13 -0.24 5.27
CA ASP A 124 -4.69 -0.72 3.96
C ASP A 124 -3.26 -0.25 3.63
N SER A 125 -2.97 1.03 3.89
CA SER A 125 -1.62 1.58 3.72
C SER A 125 -0.59 0.92 4.66
N LEU A 126 -0.99 0.59 5.89
CA LEU A 126 -0.15 -0.12 6.85
C LEU A 126 0.13 -1.55 6.38
N LEU A 127 -0.90 -2.27 5.95
CA LEU A 127 -0.77 -3.64 5.42
C LEU A 127 0.14 -3.64 4.18
N GLY A 128 -0.03 -2.70 3.25
CA GLY A 128 0.86 -2.55 2.10
C GLY A 128 2.34 -2.35 2.48
N ARG A 129 2.61 -1.58 3.54
CA ARG A 129 3.99 -1.42 4.05
C ARG A 129 4.53 -2.68 4.71
N LEU A 130 3.70 -3.42 5.43
CA LEU A 130 4.10 -4.68 6.07
C LEU A 130 4.52 -5.75 5.07
N ALA A 131 4.06 -5.69 3.83
CA ALA A 131 4.49 -6.57 2.75
C ALA A 131 5.97 -6.33 2.36
N ASP A 132 6.48 -5.11 2.49
CA ASP A 132 7.87 -4.75 2.16
C ASP A 132 8.85 -5.42 3.14
N LYS A 133 9.93 -6.03 2.61
CA LYS A 133 10.99 -6.68 3.38
C LYS A 133 11.63 -5.77 4.45
N ARG A 134 11.66 -4.46 4.20
CA ARG A 134 12.21 -3.48 5.16
C ARG A 134 11.50 -3.47 6.50
N TYR A 135 10.24 -3.89 6.54
CA TYR A 135 9.43 -3.92 7.76
C TYR A 135 9.28 -5.31 8.36
N GLU A 136 10.04 -6.30 7.87
CA GLU A 136 10.02 -7.68 8.37
C GLU A 136 10.15 -7.78 9.89
N PRO A 137 11.06 -7.07 10.58
CA PRO A 137 11.18 -7.13 12.04
C PRO A 137 9.93 -6.61 12.78
N LEU A 138 9.12 -5.77 12.13
CA LEU A 138 7.93 -5.18 12.73
C LEU A 138 6.65 -5.97 12.43
N ARG A 139 6.68 -6.89 11.46
CA ARG A 139 5.49 -7.62 11.00
C ARG A 139 4.77 -8.34 12.13
N GLU A 140 5.48 -9.18 12.86
CA GLU A 140 4.90 -9.97 13.94
C GLU A 140 4.30 -9.07 15.02
N VAL A 141 5.01 -8.02 15.42
CA VAL A 141 4.55 -7.08 16.47
C VAL A 141 3.26 -6.39 16.05
N VAL A 142 3.21 -5.84 14.82
CA VAL A 142 2.03 -5.14 14.32
C VAL A 142 0.86 -6.10 14.13
N VAL A 143 1.09 -7.28 13.55
CA VAL A 143 0.05 -8.29 13.37
C VAL A 143 -0.48 -8.76 14.71
N LYS A 144 0.38 -8.97 15.72
CA LYS A 144 -0.01 -9.30 17.09
C LYS A 144 -0.87 -8.22 17.73
N MET A 145 -0.52 -6.94 17.53
CA MET A 145 -1.34 -5.82 18.05
C MET A 145 -2.75 -5.81 17.43
N LEU A 146 -2.85 -6.06 16.11
CA LEU A 146 -4.12 -6.16 15.42
C LEU A 146 -4.93 -7.38 15.88
N ALA A 147 -4.29 -8.54 16.07
CA ALA A 147 -4.92 -9.74 16.61
C ALA A 147 -5.41 -9.52 18.05
N LEU A 148 -4.64 -8.83 18.89
CA LEU A 148 -5.04 -8.49 20.25
C LEU A 148 -6.27 -7.56 20.29
N SER A 149 -6.45 -6.68 19.30
CA SER A 149 -7.63 -5.83 19.24
C SER A 149 -8.91 -6.64 19.01
N VAL A 150 -8.85 -7.64 18.14
CA VAL A 150 -9.97 -8.56 17.88
C VAL A 150 -10.18 -9.51 19.06
N TRP A 151 -9.10 -10.04 19.64
CA TRP A 151 -9.22 -10.91 20.83
C TRP A 151 -9.98 -10.26 22.00
N ARG A 152 -9.84 -8.95 22.20
CA ARG A 152 -10.59 -8.23 23.25
C ARG A 152 -12.11 -8.27 23.05
N GLU A 153 -12.56 -8.42 21.83
CA GLU A 153 -13.97 -8.55 21.45
C GLU A 153 -14.45 -10.00 21.54
N HIS A 154 -13.50 -10.96 21.54
CA HIS A 154 -13.75 -12.42 21.60
C HIS A 154 -12.97 -13.08 22.74
N PRO A 155 -13.38 -12.90 24.00
CA PRO A 155 -12.63 -13.39 25.17
C PRO A 155 -12.52 -14.93 25.24
N ASP A 156 -13.43 -15.66 24.59
CA ASP A 156 -13.49 -17.12 24.58
C ASP A 156 -12.55 -17.78 23.54
N VAL A 157 -11.83 -16.96 22.78
CA VAL A 157 -10.88 -17.45 21.77
C VAL A 157 -9.62 -17.97 22.47
N LYS A 158 -9.25 -19.20 22.16
CA LYS A 158 -8.05 -19.87 22.71
C LYS A 158 -6.78 -19.56 21.91
N LYS A 159 -6.93 -19.47 20.58
CA LYS A 159 -5.84 -19.27 19.65
C LYS A 159 -6.31 -18.40 18.50
N ILE A 160 -5.46 -17.47 18.07
CA ILE A 160 -5.65 -16.71 16.83
C ILE A 160 -4.52 -17.06 15.86
N ARG A 161 -4.89 -17.47 14.64
CA ARG A 161 -3.96 -17.53 13.52
C ARG A 161 -4.19 -16.33 12.62
N ALA A 162 -3.20 -15.48 12.51
CA ALA A 162 -3.21 -14.34 11.62
C ALA A 162 -2.56 -14.71 10.29
N ILE A 163 -3.31 -14.65 9.20
CA ILE A 163 -2.86 -14.94 7.85
C ILE A 163 -2.82 -13.63 7.07
N PHE A 164 -1.63 -13.24 6.65
CA PHE A 164 -1.41 -12.08 5.81
C PHE A 164 -1.14 -12.53 4.38
N GLY A 165 -1.78 -11.88 3.41
CA GLY A 165 -1.59 -12.21 2.02
C GLY A 165 -1.92 -11.06 1.08
N SER A 166 -1.58 -11.26 -0.19
CA SER A 166 -1.97 -10.38 -1.28
C SER A 166 -3.29 -10.86 -1.89
N VAL A 167 -4.11 -9.91 -2.28
CA VAL A 167 -5.34 -10.15 -3.05
C VAL A 167 -5.13 -9.58 -4.43
N SER A 168 -5.25 -10.42 -5.45
CA SER A 168 -5.16 -10.02 -6.84
C SER A 168 -6.55 -10.02 -7.46
N PRO A 169 -6.97 -8.94 -8.13
CA PRO A 169 -8.20 -8.95 -8.91
C PRO A 169 -8.10 -9.97 -10.04
N PRO A 170 -9.22 -10.54 -10.48
CA PRO A 170 -9.24 -11.44 -11.64
C PRO A 170 -8.82 -10.68 -12.89
N SER A 171 -8.21 -11.39 -13.86
CA SER A 171 -8.06 -10.87 -15.22
C SER A 171 -9.44 -10.63 -15.84
N ILE A 172 -9.52 -9.84 -16.91
CA ILE A 172 -10.79 -9.59 -17.61
C ILE A 172 -11.41 -10.93 -18.05
N SER A 173 -10.62 -11.83 -18.63
CA SER A 173 -11.07 -13.15 -19.04
C SER A 173 -11.55 -14.01 -17.87
N ASP A 174 -10.86 -13.98 -16.73
CA ASP A 174 -11.27 -14.73 -15.54
C ASP A 174 -12.58 -14.18 -14.97
N PHE A 175 -12.75 -12.85 -14.96
CA PHE A 175 -13.97 -12.20 -14.52
C PHE A 175 -15.17 -12.57 -15.41
N GLU A 176 -14.99 -12.56 -16.72
CA GLU A 176 -16.01 -13.01 -17.68
C GLU A 176 -16.41 -14.48 -17.49
N HIS A 177 -15.50 -15.32 -16.98
CA HIS A 177 -15.76 -16.71 -16.61
C HIS A 177 -16.23 -16.89 -15.16
N GLY A 178 -16.58 -15.80 -14.46
CA GLY A 178 -17.13 -15.84 -13.11
C GLY A 178 -16.10 -16.12 -12.01
N LYS A 179 -14.79 -16.02 -12.29
CA LYS A 179 -13.77 -16.15 -11.25
C LYS A 179 -13.69 -14.86 -10.42
N GLY A 180 -13.58 -15.02 -9.10
CA GLY A 180 -13.41 -13.93 -8.16
C GLY A 180 -11.94 -13.56 -7.93
N GLU A 181 -11.73 -12.71 -6.93
CA GLU A 181 -10.40 -12.34 -6.46
C GLU A 181 -9.61 -13.56 -5.95
N ALA A 182 -8.32 -13.59 -6.20
CA ALA A 182 -7.43 -14.63 -5.72
C ALA A 182 -6.65 -14.13 -4.48
N PHE A 183 -6.81 -14.84 -3.35
CA PHE A 183 -6.00 -14.58 -2.15
C PHE A 183 -4.78 -15.50 -2.13
N GLN A 184 -3.60 -14.89 -2.05
CA GLN A 184 -2.32 -15.59 -1.96
C GLN A 184 -1.69 -15.32 -0.59
N PRO A 185 -1.65 -16.32 0.31
CA PRO A 185 -0.99 -16.16 1.61
C PRO A 185 0.51 -15.94 1.44
N MET A 186 1.04 -14.98 2.19
CA MET A 186 2.47 -14.62 2.20
C MET A 186 3.16 -15.09 3.48
N PHE A 187 2.54 -14.86 4.63
CA PHE A 187 3.03 -15.30 5.94
C PHE A 187 1.88 -15.44 6.93
N SER A 188 2.11 -16.23 7.97
CA SER A 188 1.16 -16.41 9.06
C SER A 188 1.86 -16.42 10.41
N PHE A 189 1.12 -16.00 11.44
CA PHE A 189 1.55 -16.02 12.84
C PHE A 189 0.47 -16.66 13.70
N ASP A 190 0.88 -17.53 14.61
CA ASP A 190 0.01 -18.18 15.58
C ASP A 190 0.19 -17.52 16.97
N PHE A 191 -0.88 -16.99 17.51
CA PHE A 191 -0.89 -16.39 18.85
C PHE A 191 -1.76 -17.22 19.79
N SER A 192 -1.14 -17.80 20.83
CA SER A 192 -1.85 -18.42 21.94
C SER A 192 -1.94 -17.41 23.08
N LEU A 193 -3.14 -17.05 23.45
CA LEU A 193 -3.41 -16.08 24.51
C LEU A 193 -3.61 -16.84 25.83
N ARG A 194 -2.60 -16.81 26.69
CA ARG A 194 -2.76 -17.25 28.08
C ARG A 194 -3.44 -16.11 28.87
N MET A 195 -4.61 -16.34 29.36
CA MET A 195 -5.11 -15.54 30.47
C MET A 195 -4.25 -15.89 31.68
N GLU A 196 -3.34 -14.99 32.09
CA GLU A 196 -2.77 -15.07 33.44
C GLU A 196 -3.95 -14.94 34.39
N GLY A 197 -4.24 -16.07 35.07
CA GLY A 197 -5.33 -16.13 36.02
C GLY A 197 -5.14 -15.03 37.06
N LYS A 198 -6.16 -14.19 37.26
CA LYS A 198 -6.27 -13.37 38.44
C LYS A 198 -6.19 -14.31 39.64
N GLN A 199 -5.03 -14.29 40.34
CA GLN A 199 -4.93 -14.73 41.71
C GLN A 199 -5.64 -13.74 42.61
#